data_9e674e8b9c0f4b6c0ede3dc4c4ae444b
#
_entry.id   9e674e8b9c0f4b6c0ede3dc4c4ae444b
#
_cell.length_a   1.000
_cell.length_b   1.000
_cell.length_c   1.000
_cell.angle_alpha   90.00
_cell.angle_beta   90.00
_cell.angle_gamma   90.00
#
_symmetry.space_group_name_H-M   'P 1'
#
loop_
_entity.id
_entity.type
_entity.pdbx_description
1 polymer ?
#
loop_
_entity_poly.entity_id
_entity_poly.type
_entity_poly.pdbx_seq_one_letter_code
_entity_poly.pdbx_strand_id
1 'polypeptide(L)'
;MDVYPRYIAGAIWDADPTADLRYITIDQLRNDPKTAESISAASELSVLVAGVTVPGKYLSGSPATARDALTIPRSLKSRHTVLCGPAARFGFGRGGGTTTEIPRSLPSLYEFVISGDPETVIHELITNGFNQRTDTDTVRQRSNDVNRYAAKGAPIVRQHPCFPDGLICEVETFRGCPRSLRGGCSFCTEPLHGTPDFRSVAGIAGEMGALASSGAVNFRFGRQPDLLIFGSKDENECPEPNPGAVKRLFTAARRAAPSLRVLHIDNINPTTIFHHPDASEEALKHIVELHTPGDVAALGVESADEEVVRKNNLKVYPEGALFAISVINGIGNRRGENGMPHLLPGINFVYGLPGETKNTFSANFWFMKKVLEMGLMVRRINMRQLMVMPSTRLASFGDHLARKHRHLFIRHKMQMRADVDKPMLERVVPTWTVLRGVRTELAEGRMTWSRQIGSYPLLVGIPAALPLGISLDVAILSHGPRSVGGLPVPLRINRMGLRELQSIPGIGSKRAATLIRRRPFKSGNELSTALDDRSILEPMAGLIDLT
;
A
#
# COMPACT_ATOMS: atom_id res chain seq x y z
N MET A 1 3.93 8.05 -4.45
CA MET A 1 4.98 7.82 -5.48
C MET A 1 6.01 6.87 -4.90
N ASP A 2 6.38 5.85 -5.64
CA ASP A 2 7.48 4.93 -5.30
C ASP A 2 8.84 5.65 -5.35
N VAL A 3 9.87 5.00 -4.84
CA VAL A 3 11.24 5.55 -4.81
C VAL A 3 11.85 5.70 -6.21
N TYR A 4 11.59 4.78 -7.14
CA TYR A 4 12.24 4.74 -8.46
C TYR A 4 12.16 6.05 -9.24
N PRO A 5 11.00 6.66 -9.50
CA PRO A 5 10.95 7.92 -10.25
C PRO A 5 11.74 9.04 -9.58
N ARG A 6 11.76 9.08 -8.25
CA ARG A 6 12.46 10.11 -7.49
C ARG A 6 13.98 9.90 -7.50
N TYR A 7 14.42 8.66 -7.30
CA TYR A 7 15.85 8.36 -7.30
C TYR A 7 16.46 8.53 -8.69
N ILE A 8 15.74 8.13 -9.75
CA ILE A 8 16.13 8.36 -11.15
C ILE A 8 16.21 9.88 -11.43
N ALA A 9 15.19 10.65 -11.05
CA ALA A 9 15.21 12.11 -11.23
C ALA A 9 16.41 12.74 -10.49
N GLY A 10 16.68 12.29 -9.27
CA GLY A 10 17.84 12.76 -8.51
C GLY A 10 19.18 12.38 -9.14
N ALA A 11 19.28 11.20 -9.73
CA ALA A 11 20.47 10.76 -10.45
C ALA A 11 20.71 11.59 -11.71
N ILE A 12 19.64 11.92 -12.46
CA ILE A 12 19.73 12.80 -13.63
C ILE A 12 20.18 14.21 -13.21
N TRP A 13 19.53 14.81 -12.21
CA TRP A 13 19.92 16.15 -11.72
C TRP A 13 21.28 16.19 -11.00
N ASP A 14 21.79 15.03 -10.56
CA ASP A 14 23.15 14.95 -10.04
C ASP A 14 24.18 14.92 -11.17
N ALA A 15 23.88 14.27 -12.28
CA ALA A 15 24.74 14.21 -13.48
C ALA A 15 24.65 15.49 -14.32
N ASP A 16 23.44 16.03 -14.47
CA ASP A 16 23.15 17.28 -15.18
C ASP A 16 22.11 18.13 -14.40
N PRO A 17 22.56 19.11 -13.60
CA PRO A 17 21.68 19.98 -12.84
C PRO A 17 20.73 20.86 -13.68
N THR A 18 21.01 21.00 -14.99
CA THR A 18 20.22 21.83 -15.92
C THR A 18 19.12 21.05 -16.64
N ALA A 19 19.07 19.72 -16.47
CA ALA A 19 18.12 18.86 -17.16
C ALA A 19 16.67 19.22 -16.84
N ASP A 20 15.85 19.45 -17.88
CA ASP A 20 14.39 19.58 -17.74
C ASP A 20 13.75 18.19 -17.72
N LEU A 21 13.19 17.81 -16.58
CA LEU A 21 12.54 16.51 -16.38
C LEU A 21 11.03 16.64 -16.46
N ARG A 22 10.41 15.73 -17.23
CA ARG A 22 8.97 15.55 -17.32
C ARG A 22 8.57 14.18 -16.78
N TYR A 23 7.71 14.17 -15.78
CA TYR A 23 7.14 12.94 -15.21
C TYR A 23 5.71 12.74 -15.68
N ILE A 24 5.44 11.59 -16.27
CA ILE A 24 4.12 11.22 -16.78
C ILE A 24 3.76 9.84 -16.18
N THR A 25 2.56 9.73 -15.59
CA THR A 25 2.04 8.44 -15.17
C THR A 25 1.60 7.62 -16.37
N ILE A 26 1.59 6.29 -16.22
CA ILE A 26 1.11 5.38 -17.27
C ILE A 26 -0.35 5.67 -17.67
N ASP A 27 -1.17 6.11 -16.72
CA ASP A 27 -2.57 6.44 -17.00
C ASP A 27 -2.72 7.75 -17.78
N GLN A 28 -1.89 8.76 -17.52
CA GLN A 28 -1.82 9.96 -18.34
C GLN A 28 -1.37 9.64 -19.76
N LEU A 29 -0.34 8.80 -19.91
CA LEU A 29 0.13 8.37 -21.23
C LEU A 29 -0.94 7.61 -22.01
N ARG A 30 -1.71 6.73 -21.37
CA ARG A 30 -2.83 6.02 -22.00
C ARG A 30 -3.96 6.95 -22.43
N ASN A 31 -4.24 7.97 -21.62
CA ASN A 31 -5.31 8.93 -21.87
C ASN A 31 -4.93 9.97 -22.96
N ASP A 32 -3.66 10.33 -23.02
CA ASP A 32 -3.15 11.30 -24.01
C ASP A 32 -1.78 10.86 -24.58
N PRO A 33 -1.79 9.88 -25.50
CA PRO A 33 -0.56 9.39 -26.13
C PRO A 33 0.14 10.45 -26.99
N LYS A 34 -0.60 11.40 -27.58
CA LYS A 34 -0.03 12.44 -28.47
C LYS A 34 0.83 13.42 -27.70
N THR A 35 0.37 13.87 -26.54
CA THR A 35 1.18 14.73 -25.66
C THR A 35 2.44 14.01 -25.21
N ALA A 36 2.36 12.73 -24.85
CA ALA A 36 3.53 11.91 -24.49
C ALA A 36 4.51 11.75 -25.66
N GLU A 37 4.03 11.54 -26.89
CA GLU A 37 4.84 11.50 -28.12
C GLU A 37 5.54 12.85 -28.37
N SER A 38 4.83 13.96 -28.24
CA SER A 38 5.38 15.31 -28.41
C SER A 38 6.49 15.61 -27.37
N ILE A 39 6.25 15.28 -26.10
CA ILE A 39 7.26 15.46 -25.04
C ILE A 39 8.49 14.60 -25.32
N SER A 40 8.30 13.34 -25.71
CA SER A 40 9.43 12.46 -26.03
C SER A 40 10.24 12.95 -27.24
N ALA A 41 9.60 13.55 -28.24
CA ALA A 41 10.27 14.13 -29.41
C ALA A 41 11.18 15.32 -29.06
N ALA A 42 10.87 16.03 -27.98
CA ALA A 42 11.68 17.13 -27.46
C ALA A 42 12.68 16.68 -26.38
N SER A 43 12.73 15.37 -26.06
CA SER A 43 13.56 14.82 -24.99
C SER A 43 14.73 14.00 -25.56
N GLU A 44 15.88 14.12 -24.94
CA GLU A 44 17.04 13.29 -25.29
C GLU A 44 16.87 11.85 -24.78
N LEU A 45 16.30 11.68 -23.57
CA LEU A 45 16.12 10.40 -22.90
C LEU A 45 14.66 10.17 -22.48
N SER A 46 14.13 8.99 -22.77
CA SER A 46 12.87 8.50 -22.21
C SER A 46 13.13 7.27 -21.32
N VAL A 47 12.62 7.32 -20.09
CA VAL A 47 12.76 6.21 -19.12
C VAL A 47 11.39 5.65 -18.77
N LEU A 48 11.16 4.38 -19.11
CA LEU A 48 9.97 3.64 -18.66
C LEU A 48 10.29 2.83 -17.39
N VAL A 49 9.65 3.19 -16.28
CA VAL A 49 9.74 2.45 -15.00
C VAL A 49 8.57 1.47 -14.93
N ALA A 50 8.85 0.16 -14.95
CA ALA A 50 7.82 -0.88 -14.96
C ALA A 50 7.91 -1.83 -13.78
N GLY A 51 6.76 -2.38 -13.34
CA GLY A 51 6.68 -3.35 -12.25
C GLY A 51 6.60 -2.74 -10.85
N VAL A 52 6.36 -1.44 -10.74
CA VAL A 52 6.28 -0.73 -9.48
C VAL A 52 4.87 -0.83 -8.90
N THR A 53 4.77 -1.12 -7.60
CA THR A 53 3.52 -1.07 -6.85
C THR A 53 3.44 0.23 -6.08
N VAL A 54 2.49 1.08 -6.42
CA VAL A 54 2.32 2.39 -5.76
C VAL A 54 1.66 2.21 -4.39
N PRO A 55 2.24 2.76 -3.32
CA PRO A 55 1.57 2.83 -2.02
C PRO A 55 0.23 3.55 -2.11
N GLY A 56 -0.81 3.00 -1.46
CA GLY A 56 -2.14 3.61 -1.49
C GLY A 56 -2.73 3.69 -2.91
N LYS A 57 -2.64 2.58 -3.67
CA LYS A 57 -3.15 2.45 -5.05
C LYS A 57 -4.39 3.32 -5.30
N TYR A 58 -4.33 4.19 -6.30
CA TYR A 58 -5.46 5.04 -6.71
C TYR A 58 -6.62 4.17 -7.22
N LEU A 59 -7.86 4.60 -6.99
CA LEU A 59 -9.03 3.87 -7.48
C LEU A 59 -9.05 3.80 -9.01
N SER A 60 -8.62 4.86 -9.67
CA SER A 60 -8.55 4.98 -11.14
C SER A 60 -7.23 4.47 -11.74
N GLY A 61 -6.18 4.22 -10.93
CA GLY A 61 -4.85 3.89 -11.44
C GLY A 61 -4.72 2.42 -11.87
N SER A 62 -4.11 2.19 -13.03
CA SER A 62 -3.80 0.85 -13.54
C SER A 62 -2.30 0.72 -13.85
N PRO A 63 -1.57 -0.19 -13.16
CA PRO A 63 -0.13 -0.38 -13.40
C PRO A 63 0.18 -0.75 -14.86
N ALA A 64 1.41 -0.40 -15.30
CA ALA A 64 1.90 -0.80 -16.61
C ALA A 64 1.92 -2.33 -16.76
N THR A 65 1.49 -2.80 -17.91
CA THR A 65 1.45 -4.20 -18.29
C THR A 65 2.59 -4.54 -19.26
N ALA A 66 2.84 -5.82 -19.51
CA ALA A 66 3.76 -6.25 -20.56
C ALA A 66 3.38 -5.66 -21.94
N ARG A 67 2.07 -5.53 -22.22
CA ARG A 67 1.59 -4.92 -23.46
C ARG A 67 2.02 -3.44 -23.56
N ASP A 68 1.89 -2.68 -22.47
CA ASP A 68 2.34 -1.28 -22.46
C ASP A 68 3.83 -1.19 -22.73
N ALA A 69 4.65 -2.03 -22.06
CA ALA A 69 6.09 -2.06 -22.27
C ALA A 69 6.49 -2.43 -23.71
N LEU A 70 5.66 -3.19 -24.42
CA LEU A 70 5.89 -3.55 -25.84
C LEU A 70 5.37 -2.48 -26.83
N THR A 71 4.40 -1.67 -26.44
CA THR A 71 3.75 -0.71 -27.35
C THR A 71 4.27 0.72 -27.20
N ILE A 72 4.54 1.16 -25.97
CA ILE A 72 5.01 2.51 -25.66
C ILE A 72 6.29 2.89 -26.42
N PRO A 73 7.37 2.06 -26.45
CA PRO A 73 8.61 2.47 -27.12
C PRO A 73 8.44 2.77 -28.60
N ARG A 74 7.42 2.21 -29.26
CA ARG A 74 7.14 2.48 -30.68
C ARG A 74 6.65 3.92 -30.95
N SER A 75 6.08 4.57 -29.94
CA SER A 75 5.62 5.97 -30.01
C SER A 75 6.63 6.97 -29.43
N LEU A 76 7.65 6.51 -28.72
CA LEU A 76 8.68 7.39 -28.20
C LEU A 76 9.61 7.85 -29.32
N LYS A 77 9.96 9.13 -29.31
CA LYS A 77 10.80 9.79 -30.32
C LYS A 77 12.15 10.29 -29.76
N SER A 78 12.39 10.09 -28.48
CA SER A 78 13.66 10.48 -27.83
C SER A 78 14.84 9.73 -28.44
N ARG A 79 16.02 10.36 -28.37
CA ARG A 79 17.25 9.79 -28.89
C ARG A 79 17.62 8.47 -28.17
N HIS A 80 17.42 8.44 -26.84
CA HIS A 80 17.72 7.28 -26.02
C HIS A 80 16.46 6.77 -25.31
N THR A 81 16.33 5.45 -25.20
CA THR A 81 15.20 4.81 -24.52
C THR A 81 15.67 3.78 -23.50
N VAL A 82 15.15 3.88 -22.30
CA VAL A 82 15.48 3.01 -21.17
C VAL A 82 14.23 2.32 -20.63
N LEU A 83 14.30 1.02 -20.40
CA LEU A 83 13.38 0.26 -19.57
C LEU A 83 14.06 -0.09 -18.26
N CYS A 84 13.41 0.15 -17.13
CA CYS A 84 13.95 -0.17 -15.81
C CYS A 84 12.85 -0.54 -14.80
N GLY A 85 13.27 -0.82 -13.57
CA GLY A 85 12.41 -1.20 -12.46
C GLY A 85 12.19 -2.72 -12.33
N PRO A 86 11.38 -3.18 -11.38
CA PRO A 86 11.25 -4.60 -11.06
C PRO A 86 10.88 -5.50 -12.24
N ALA A 87 10.07 -5.02 -13.19
CA ALA A 87 9.69 -5.81 -14.36
C ALA A 87 10.83 -6.01 -15.37
N ALA A 88 11.79 -5.09 -15.44
CA ALA A 88 12.98 -5.25 -16.26
C ALA A 88 13.89 -6.36 -15.69
N ARG A 89 13.95 -6.49 -14.36
CA ARG A 89 14.76 -7.49 -13.66
C ARG A 89 14.08 -8.86 -13.54
N PHE A 90 12.79 -8.89 -13.16
CA PHE A 90 12.09 -10.11 -12.77
C PHE A 90 11.00 -10.53 -13.76
N GLY A 91 10.77 -9.75 -14.81
CA GLY A 91 9.72 -9.99 -15.79
C GLY A 91 8.33 -9.48 -15.35
N PHE A 92 7.38 -9.62 -16.27
CA PHE A 92 5.99 -9.25 -16.08
C PHE A 92 5.18 -10.47 -15.65
N GLY A 93 4.45 -10.35 -14.55
CA GLY A 93 3.47 -11.36 -14.10
C GLY A 93 2.07 -11.06 -14.65
N ARG A 94 1.31 -12.12 -14.91
CA ARG A 94 -0.15 -12.01 -15.12
C ARG A 94 -0.87 -12.24 -13.81
N GLY A 95 -1.96 -11.53 -13.56
CA GLY A 95 -2.79 -11.79 -12.39
C GLY A 95 -3.30 -13.24 -12.37
N GLY A 96 -3.38 -13.85 -11.18
CA GLY A 96 -3.90 -15.21 -11.03
C GLY A 96 -2.84 -16.31 -10.95
N GLY A 97 -1.59 -15.98 -10.56
CA GLY A 97 -0.57 -16.98 -10.24
C GLY A 97 0.08 -17.57 -11.48
N THR A 98 1.01 -16.84 -12.06
CA THR A 98 1.77 -17.29 -13.24
C THR A 98 3.27 -17.04 -13.02
N THR A 99 4.09 -17.77 -13.76
CA THR A 99 5.51 -17.45 -13.88
C THR A 99 5.68 -16.09 -14.56
N THR A 100 6.57 -15.26 -14.06
CA THR A 100 6.90 -13.98 -14.70
C THR A 100 7.79 -14.22 -15.90
N GLU A 101 7.59 -13.45 -16.96
CA GLU A 101 8.35 -13.56 -18.19
C GLU A 101 8.76 -12.17 -18.68
N ILE A 102 9.98 -12.08 -19.19
CA ILE A 102 10.40 -10.94 -20.01
C ILE A 102 10.09 -11.32 -21.46
N PRO A 103 9.16 -10.59 -22.15
CA PRO A 103 8.84 -10.89 -23.55
C PRO A 103 10.12 -10.85 -24.40
N ARG A 104 10.33 -11.87 -25.25
CA ARG A 104 11.57 -12.01 -26.06
C ARG A 104 11.89 -10.79 -26.91
N SER A 105 10.87 -10.09 -27.40
CA SER A 105 11.04 -8.86 -28.20
C SER A 105 11.28 -7.61 -27.37
N LEU A 106 11.16 -7.67 -26.05
CA LEU A 106 11.26 -6.48 -25.21
C LEU A 106 12.66 -5.83 -25.24
N PRO A 107 13.77 -6.58 -25.11
CA PRO A 107 15.11 -5.98 -25.14
C PRO A 107 15.44 -5.23 -26.44
N SER A 108 14.88 -5.66 -27.59
CA SER A 108 15.14 -5.00 -28.88
C SER A 108 14.33 -3.71 -29.09
N LEU A 109 13.41 -3.37 -28.19
CA LEU A 109 12.58 -2.18 -28.27
C LEU A 109 13.14 -0.99 -27.48
N TYR A 110 14.10 -1.24 -26.61
CA TYR A 110 14.77 -0.22 -25.80
C TYR A 110 16.26 -0.27 -26.08
N GLU A 111 16.89 0.88 -26.05
CA GLU A 111 18.36 0.95 -26.20
C GLU A 111 19.06 0.34 -24.97
N PHE A 112 18.51 0.60 -23.78
CA PHE A 112 19.00 0.03 -22.53
C PHE A 112 17.87 -0.62 -21.74
N VAL A 113 18.10 -1.83 -21.24
CA VAL A 113 17.24 -2.54 -20.30
C VAL A 113 18.01 -2.73 -19.00
N ILE A 114 17.64 -1.98 -17.98
CA ILE A 114 18.37 -1.94 -16.70
C ILE A 114 17.75 -2.95 -15.74
N SER A 115 18.50 -4.00 -15.40
CA SER A 115 18.16 -4.99 -14.37
C SER A 115 18.78 -4.68 -13.01
N GLY A 116 19.78 -3.80 -12.97
CA GLY A 116 20.40 -3.27 -11.76
C GLY A 116 19.59 -2.17 -11.08
N ASP A 117 20.27 -1.28 -10.36
CA ASP A 117 19.67 -0.11 -9.70
C ASP A 117 19.61 1.06 -10.69
N PRO A 118 18.40 1.48 -11.12
CA PRO A 118 18.25 2.44 -12.21
C PRO A 118 18.92 3.78 -11.96
N GLU A 119 18.90 4.26 -10.73
CA GLU A 119 19.53 5.53 -10.37
C GLU A 119 21.05 5.51 -10.58
N THR A 120 21.69 4.40 -10.28
CA THR A 120 23.14 4.23 -10.47
C THR A 120 23.49 4.14 -11.94
N VAL A 121 22.80 3.27 -12.68
CA VAL A 121 23.05 3.04 -14.10
C VAL A 121 22.73 4.28 -14.95
N ILE A 122 21.60 4.96 -14.70
CA ILE A 122 21.22 6.17 -15.45
C ILE A 122 22.21 7.31 -15.20
N HIS A 123 22.67 7.49 -13.96
CA HIS A 123 23.73 8.46 -13.68
C HIS A 123 24.99 8.17 -14.51
N GLU A 124 25.41 6.92 -14.56
CA GLU A 124 26.57 6.51 -15.35
C GLU A 124 26.33 6.70 -16.86
N LEU A 125 25.18 6.32 -17.40
CA LEU A 125 24.82 6.53 -18.80
C LEU A 125 24.96 8.00 -19.21
N ILE A 126 24.44 8.92 -18.41
CA ILE A 126 24.50 10.36 -18.70
C ILE A 126 25.95 10.86 -18.64
N THR A 127 26.69 10.51 -17.59
CA THR A 127 28.08 10.97 -17.41
C THR A 127 29.04 10.41 -18.45
N ASN A 128 28.76 9.23 -19.01
CA ASN A 128 29.57 8.57 -20.03
C ASN A 128 29.03 8.77 -21.46
N GLY A 129 28.05 9.69 -21.68
CA GLY A 129 27.49 9.99 -23.00
C GLY A 129 26.75 8.82 -23.63
N PHE A 130 25.99 8.07 -22.85
CA PHE A 130 25.20 6.90 -23.27
C PHE A 130 26.04 5.78 -23.90
N ASN A 131 27.18 5.49 -23.28
CA ASN A 131 28.09 4.45 -23.76
C ASN A 131 27.41 3.07 -23.67
N GLN A 132 27.35 2.36 -24.80
CA GLN A 132 26.79 1.00 -24.91
C GLN A 132 27.52 -0.07 -24.08
N ARG A 133 28.70 0.25 -23.52
CA ARG A 133 29.45 -0.63 -22.63
C ARG A 133 29.10 -0.44 -21.15
N THR A 134 28.22 0.50 -20.83
CA THR A 134 27.73 0.69 -19.44
C THR A 134 27.05 -0.58 -18.98
N ASP A 135 27.45 -1.07 -17.80
CA ASP A 135 26.87 -2.27 -17.19
C ASP A 135 25.46 -1.97 -16.64
N THR A 136 24.43 -2.50 -17.32
CA THR A 136 23.02 -2.32 -16.96
C THR A 136 22.57 -3.16 -15.76
N ASP A 137 23.43 -4.06 -15.25
CA ASP A 137 23.18 -4.92 -14.11
C ASP A 137 23.78 -4.38 -12.81
N THR A 138 24.48 -3.24 -12.89
CA THR A 138 25.11 -2.59 -11.73
C THR A 138 24.09 -2.32 -10.63
N VAL A 139 24.39 -2.82 -9.43
CA VAL A 139 23.63 -2.55 -8.20
C VAL A 139 24.46 -1.70 -7.25
N ARG A 140 23.82 -0.82 -6.50
CA ARG A 140 24.50 -0.04 -5.45
C ARG A 140 25.01 -0.97 -4.36
N GLN A 141 26.19 -0.68 -3.86
CA GLN A 141 26.87 -1.52 -2.87
C GLN A 141 26.27 -1.34 -1.48
N ARG A 142 25.80 -0.12 -1.14
CA ARG A 142 25.21 0.22 0.16
C ARG A 142 23.88 0.94 0.00
N SER A 143 22.97 0.70 0.92
CA SER A 143 21.69 1.42 0.97
C SER A 143 21.86 2.93 1.10
N ASN A 144 22.93 3.38 1.76
CA ASN A 144 23.25 4.81 1.89
C ASN A 144 23.62 5.51 0.58
N ASP A 145 24.06 4.77 -0.43
CA ASP A 145 24.48 5.37 -1.71
C ASP A 145 23.33 6.14 -2.38
N VAL A 146 22.09 5.74 -2.14
CA VAL A 146 20.92 6.43 -2.65
C VAL A 146 20.68 7.80 -2.04
N ASN A 147 21.24 8.09 -0.85
CA ASN A 147 21.02 9.38 -0.16
C ASN A 147 21.43 10.56 -1.05
N ARG A 148 22.45 10.37 -1.91
CA ARG A 148 22.90 11.36 -2.88
C ARG A 148 21.78 11.79 -3.84
N TYR A 149 20.94 10.85 -4.28
CA TYR A 149 19.90 11.07 -5.27
C TYR A 149 18.54 11.38 -4.62
N ALA A 150 18.24 10.77 -3.49
CA ALA A 150 16.93 10.78 -2.87
C ALA A 150 16.41 12.20 -2.56
N ALA A 151 17.27 13.05 -2.01
CA ALA A 151 16.94 14.45 -1.70
C ALA A 151 16.86 15.29 -2.99
N LYS A 152 17.80 15.13 -3.93
CA LYS A 152 17.81 15.88 -5.21
C LYS A 152 16.59 15.58 -6.06
N GLY A 153 16.10 14.33 -6.05
CA GLY A 153 14.94 13.91 -6.82
C GLY A 153 13.58 14.28 -6.21
N ALA A 154 13.55 14.85 -5.01
CA ALA A 154 12.31 15.19 -4.33
C ALA A 154 11.36 16.12 -5.13
N PRO A 155 11.83 17.16 -5.85
CA PRO A 155 10.94 18.09 -6.56
C PRO A 155 10.05 17.43 -7.62
N ILE A 156 10.41 16.25 -8.16
CA ILE A 156 9.63 15.57 -9.19
C ILE A 156 8.22 15.20 -8.73
N VAL A 157 7.99 15.07 -7.42
CA VAL A 157 6.67 14.73 -6.85
C VAL A 157 5.59 15.75 -7.23
N ARG A 158 5.97 17.01 -7.48
CA ARG A 158 5.04 18.09 -7.86
C ARG A 158 4.35 17.83 -9.20
N GLN A 159 4.96 17.01 -10.05
CA GLN A 159 4.39 16.66 -11.37
C GLN A 159 3.40 15.51 -11.31
N HIS A 160 3.24 14.85 -10.15
CA HIS A 160 2.29 13.76 -10.03
C HIS A 160 0.84 14.29 -9.93
N PRO A 161 -0.14 13.74 -10.71
CA PRO A 161 -1.52 14.26 -10.75
C PRO A 161 -2.26 14.22 -9.40
N CYS A 162 -1.83 13.38 -8.46
CA CYS A 162 -2.42 13.30 -7.10
C CYS A 162 -1.70 14.16 -6.06
N PHE A 163 -0.69 14.93 -6.47
CA PHE A 163 0.04 15.82 -5.56
C PHE A 163 -0.79 17.06 -5.20
N PRO A 164 -0.69 17.60 -3.96
CA PRO A 164 0.03 17.04 -2.82
C PRO A 164 -0.81 16.06 -1.98
N ASP A 165 -2.12 16.25 -1.88
CA ASP A 165 -2.98 15.66 -0.85
C ASP A 165 -3.22 14.17 -1.04
N GLY A 166 -3.35 13.70 -2.29
CA GLY A 166 -3.62 12.31 -2.63
C GLY A 166 -2.37 11.45 -2.83
N LEU A 167 -1.16 12.02 -2.72
CA LEU A 167 0.08 11.32 -3.00
C LEU A 167 0.78 10.88 -1.71
N ILE A 168 1.08 9.57 -1.60
CA ILE A 168 1.98 9.04 -0.56
C ILE A 168 3.36 8.83 -1.17
N CYS A 169 4.39 9.41 -0.55
CA CYS A 169 5.78 9.19 -0.88
C CYS A 169 6.34 8.03 -0.07
N GLU A 170 6.75 6.96 -0.75
CA GLU A 170 7.42 5.84 -0.11
C GLU A 170 8.89 6.18 0.14
N VAL A 171 9.39 5.88 1.32
CA VAL A 171 10.79 6.11 1.72
C VAL A 171 11.40 4.75 2.06
N GLU A 172 12.47 4.41 1.35
CA GLU A 172 13.23 3.19 1.62
C GLU A 172 14.04 3.37 2.90
N THR A 173 13.94 2.39 3.82
CA THR A 173 14.70 2.42 5.08
C THR A 173 15.94 1.52 5.03
N PHE A 174 15.83 0.37 4.37
CA PHE A 174 16.95 -0.56 4.12
C PHE A 174 16.57 -1.60 3.07
N ARG A 175 17.55 -2.32 2.59
CA ARG A 175 17.45 -3.49 1.71
C ARG A 175 18.01 -4.73 2.39
N GLY A 176 17.65 -5.89 1.84
CA GLY A 176 18.17 -7.17 2.30
C GLY A 176 17.32 -7.77 3.42
N CYS A 177 17.51 -9.04 3.61
CA CYS A 177 16.71 -9.84 4.56
C CYS A 177 17.66 -10.71 5.40
N PRO A 178 17.53 -10.72 6.75
CA PRO A 178 18.40 -11.56 7.60
C PRO A 178 18.28 -13.05 7.25
N ARG A 179 17.14 -13.46 6.71
CA ARG A 179 16.92 -14.83 6.24
C ARG A 179 17.68 -15.21 4.95
N SER A 180 18.39 -14.25 4.31
CA SER A 180 19.30 -14.54 3.20
C SER A 180 20.39 -15.54 3.59
N LEU A 181 20.79 -15.58 4.87
CA LEU A 181 21.74 -16.53 5.44
C LEU A 181 21.32 -17.99 5.22
N ARG A 182 20.00 -18.28 5.13
CA ARG A 182 19.46 -19.62 4.85
C ARG A 182 18.58 -19.64 3.60
N GLY A 183 18.81 -18.74 2.66
CA GLY A 183 18.11 -18.68 1.39
C GLY A 183 16.71 -18.10 1.41
N GLY A 184 16.22 -17.58 2.54
CA GLY A 184 14.94 -16.89 2.69
C GLY A 184 13.70 -17.73 2.40
N CYS A 185 12.56 -17.08 2.25
CA CYS A 185 11.33 -17.71 1.77
C CYS A 185 11.47 -18.13 0.31
N SER A 186 10.92 -19.28 -0.07
CA SER A 186 11.16 -19.91 -1.39
C SER A 186 10.79 -19.04 -2.59
N PHE A 187 9.82 -18.15 -2.43
CA PHE A 187 9.25 -17.31 -3.49
C PHE A 187 9.76 -15.85 -3.48
N CYS A 188 10.53 -15.47 -2.44
CA CYS A 188 10.86 -14.07 -2.21
C CYS A 188 12.17 -13.67 -2.91
N THR A 189 12.19 -12.46 -3.45
CA THR A 189 13.37 -11.87 -4.09
C THR A 189 14.21 -11.01 -3.15
N GLU A 190 13.69 -10.62 -1.98
CA GLU A 190 14.41 -9.77 -1.03
C GLU A 190 15.75 -10.37 -0.55
N PRO A 191 15.85 -11.69 -0.30
CA PRO A 191 17.12 -12.32 0.03
C PRO A 191 18.23 -12.18 -1.01
N LEU A 192 17.90 -11.83 -2.27
CA LEU A 192 18.89 -11.57 -3.33
C LEU A 192 19.69 -10.30 -3.08
N HIS A 193 19.22 -9.41 -2.21
CA HIS A 193 19.96 -8.23 -1.76
C HIS A 193 20.92 -8.53 -0.58
N GLY A 194 21.05 -9.79 -0.15
CA GLY A 194 21.91 -10.17 0.97
C GLY A 194 21.29 -9.89 2.35
N THR A 195 22.16 -9.72 3.34
CA THR A 195 21.79 -9.33 4.71
C THR A 195 21.30 -7.88 4.77
N PRO A 196 20.59 -7.48 5.84
CA PRO A 196 20.09 -6.11 5.99
C PRO A 196 21.21 -5.06 5.92
N ASP A 197 21.06 -4.08 5.05
CA ASP A 197 21.92 -2.92 4.92
C ASP A 197 21.10 -1.64 5.12
N PHE A 198 21.27 -1.00 6.27
CA PHE A 198 20.43 0.09 6.73
C PHE A 198 20.90 1.45 6.21
N ARG A 199 19.95 2.25 5.75
CA ARG A 199 20.20 3.69 5.50
C ARG A 199 20.37 4.43 6.84
N SER A 200 21.19 5.46 6.83
CA SER A 200 21.34 6.32 7.99
C SER A 200 20.07 7.12 8.28
N VAL A 201 19.75 7.33 9.55
CA VAL A 201 18.63 8.18 9.97
C VAL A 201 18.74 9.59 9.37
N ALA A 202 19.96 10.14 9.28
CA ALA A 202 20.20 11.46 8.69
C ALA A 202 19.87 11.48 7.18
N GLY A 203 20.24 10.43 6.42
CA GLY A 203 19.92 10.31 5.00
C GLY A 203 18.42 10.21 4.75
N ILE A 204 17.70 9.41 5.55
CA ILE A 204 16.24 9.29 5.48
C ILE A 204 15.57 10.63 5.85
N ALA A 205 16.00 11.28 6.90
CA ALA A 205 15.48 12.59 7.30
C ALA A 205 15.76 13.67 6.25
N GLY A 206 16.93 13.64 5.61
CA GLY A 206 17.27 14.54 4.50
C GLY A 206 16.33 14.38 3.30
N GLU A 207 16.03 13.13 2.90
CA GLU A 207 15.04 12.83 1.86
C GLU A 207 13.65 13.34 2.24
N MET A 208 13.20 13.05 3.46
CA MET A 208 11.88 13.50 3.94
C MET A 208 11.77 15.02 4.02
N GLY A 209 12.84 15.71 4.45
CA GLY A 209 12.90 17.16 4.48
C GLY A 209 12.82 17.78 3.09
N ALA A 210 13.52 17.23 2.12
CA ALA A 210 13.46 17.66 0.72
C ALA A 210 12.07 17.43 0.12
N LEU A 211 11.44 16.30 0.40
CA LEU A 211 10.06 16.00 -0.02
C LEU A 211 9.06 16.98 0.63
N ALA A 212 9.17 17.23 1.94
CA ALA A 212 8.32 18.18 2.64
C ALA A 212 8.51 19.61 2.12
N SER A 213 9.74 20.04 1.84
CA SER A 213 10.05 21.33 1.21
C SER A 213 9.48 21.42 -0.22
N SER A 214 9.32 20.28 -0.89
CA SER A 214 8.62 20.18 -2.16
C SER A 214 7.10 20.19 -2.04
N GLY A 215 6.54 20.14 -0.81
CA GLY A 215 5.11 20.17 -0.51
C GLY A 215 4.49 18.79 -0.26
N ALA A 216 5.26 17.71 -0.18
CA ALA A 216 4.73 16.39 0.19
C ALA A 216 4.34 16.35 1.67
N VAL A 217 3.19 15.76 1.96
CA VAL A 217 2.62 15.70 3.33
C VAL A 217 2.30 14.28 3.78
N ASN A 218 2.38 13.28 2.89
CA ASN A 218 2.05 11.90 3.21
C ASN A 218 3.23 10.99 2.89
N PHE A 219 3.64 10.19 3.87
CA PHE A 219 4.84 9.36 3.80
C PHE A 219 4.56 7.94 4.26
N ARG A 220 5.37 7.00 3.77
CA ARG A 220 5.39 5.62 4.21
C ARG A 220 6.82 5.12 4.28
N PHE A 221 7.24 4.59 5.42
CA PHE A 221 8.45 3.79 5.50
C PHE A 221 8.20 2.42 4.90
N GLY A 222 8.91 2.11 3.84
CA GLY A 222 8.70 0.89 3.07
C GLY A 222 10.00 0.32 2.50
N ARG A 223 9.85 -0.61 1.56
CA ARG A 223 10.94 -1.26 0.85
C ARG A 223 11.85 -2.14 1.73
N GLN A 224 11.40 -2.50 2.92
CA GLN A 224 12.09 -3.38 3.85
C GLN A 224 11.23 -4.59 4.21
N PRO A 225 11.83 -5.75 4.59
CA PRO A 225 11.09 -6.95 4.98
C PRO A 225 10.56 -6.89 6.42
N ASP A 226 11.13 -6.04 7.27
CA ASP A 226 10.80 -5.92 8.70
C ASP A 226 11.31 -4.63 9.31
N LEU A 227 10.43 -3.67 9.59
CA LEU A 227 10.84 -2.39 10.16
C LEU A 227 11.36 -2.49 11.61
N LEU A 228 10.96 -3.51 12.37
CA LEU A 228 11.37 -3.65 13.77
C LEU A 228 12.88 -3.82 13.93
N ILE A 229 13.53 -4.46 12.94
CA ILE A 229 14.99 -4.67 12.99
C ILE A 229 15.80 -3.47 12.49
N PHE A 230 15.17 -2.33 12.15
CA PHE A 230 15.91 -1.15 11.71
C PHE A 230 16.99 -0.75 12.69
N GLY A 231 18.24 -0.72 12.23
CA GLY A 231 19.42 -0.40 13.03
C GLY A 231 19.77 -1.45 14.08
N SER A 232 19.29 -2.69 13.95
CA SER A 232 19.80 -3.83 14.71
C SER A 232 21.29 -4.04 14.42
N LYS A 233 22.02 -4.53 15.41
CA LYS A 233 23.44 -4.88 15.29
C LYS A 233 23.65 -6.39 15.13
N ASP A 234 22.58 -7.17 15.27
CA ASP A 234 22.64 -8.61 15.16
C ASP A 234 22.72 -9.05 13.70
N GLU A 235 23.63 -9.95 13.41
CA GLU A 235 23.83 -10.53 12.08
C GLU A 235 23.24 -11.94 11.95
N ASN A 236 22.33 -12.32 12.86
CA ASN A 236 21.67 -13.61 12.82
C ASN A 236 20.39 -13.61 11.95
N GLU A 237 19.75 -14.76 11.79
CA GLU A 237 18.55 -14.93 10.96
C GLU A 237 17.29 -14.23 11.55
N CYS A 238 17.26 -14.01 12.85
CA CYS A 238 16.20 -13.32 13.56
C CYS A 238 16.80 -12.27 14.50
N PRO A 239 17.23 -11.11 13.96
CA PRO A 239 17.87 -10.07 14.74
C PRO A 239 16.93 -9.49 15.80
N GLU A 240 17.49 -9.16 16.95
CA GLU A 240 16.75 -8.44 17.99
C GLU A 240 16.42 -7.02 17.50
N PRO A 241 15.18 -6.55 17.71
CA PRO A 241 14.81 -5.16 17.44
C PRO A 241 15.69 -4.15 18.18
N ASN A 242 15.88 -2.99 17.55
CA ASN A 242 16.51 -1.84 18.19
C ASN A 242 15.49 -0.73 18.42
N PRO A 243 14.72 -0.74 19.55
CA PRO A 243 13.67 0.24 19.81
C PRO A 243 14.18 1.68 19.77
N GLY A 244 15.40 1.91 20.29
CA GLY A 244 16.03 3.22 20.26
C GLY A 244 16.33 3.71 18.82
N ALA A 245 16.71 2.84 17.90
CA ALA A 245 16.91 3.21 16.51
C ALA A 245 15.59 3.52 15.81
N VAL A 246 14.55 2.72 16.05
CA VAL A 246 13.19 2.96 15.55
C VAL A 246 12.67 4.32 16.06
N LYS A 247 12.79 4.60 17.36
CA LYS A 247 12.42 5.91 17.94
C LYS A 247 13.15 7.07 17.27
N ARG A 248 14.46 6.95 17.07
CA ARG A 248 15.27 8.00 16.40
C ARG A 248 14.80 8.22 14.97
N LEU A 249 14.50 7.16 14.23
CA LEU A 249 14.00 7.24 12.85
C LEU A 249 12.70 8.05 12.77
N PHE A 250 11.69 7.70 13.55
CA PHE A 250 10.40 8.39 13.55
C PHE A 250 10.49 9.82 14.08
N THR A 251 11.29 10.05 15.11
CA THR A 251 11.53 11.41 15.64
C THR A 251 12.20 12.31 14.60
N ALA A 252 13.20 11.79 13.88
CA ALA A 252 13.88 12.52 12.82
C ALA A 252 12.92 12.81 11.64
N ALA A 253 12.08 11.86 11.28
CA ALA A 253 11.05 12.03 10.26
C ALA A 253 10.06 13.16 10.59
N ARG A 254 9.55 13.17 11.82
CA ARG A 254 8.65 14.24 12.33
C ARG A 254 9.30 15.61 12.30
N ARG A 255 10.57 15.70 12.67
CA ARG A 255 11.33 16.95 12.62
C ARG A 255 11.59 17.42 11.19
N ALA A 256 11.91 16.50 10.29
CA ALA A 256 12.20 16.82 8.90
C ALA A 256 10.95 17.23 8.11
N ALA A 257 9.77 16.70 8.47
CA ALA A 257 8.50 16.98 7.81
C ALA A 257 7.42 17.38 8.84
N PRO A 258 7.50 18.59 9.46
CA PRO A 258 6.61 18.99 10.55
C PRO A 258 5.14 19.12 10.14
N SER A 259 4.85 19.34 8.86
CA SER A 259 3.50 19.43 8.30
C SER A 259 2.95 18.09 7.81
N LEU A 260 3.61 16.95 8.08
CA LEU A 260 3.14 15.65 7.62
C LEU A 260 1.75 15.33 8.20
N ARG A 261 0.90 14.77 7.34
CA ARG A 261 -0.47 14.32 7.68
C ARG A 261 -0.56 12.80 7.80
N VAL A 262 0.27 12.08 7.05
CA VAL A 262 0.34 10.62 7.10
C VAL A 262 1.80 10.21 7.23
N LEU A 263 2.08 9.37 8.22
CA LEU A 263 3.33 8.65 8.37
C LEU A 263 2.99 7.21 8.73
N HIS A 264 3.09 6.33 7.75
CA HIS A 264 2.75 4.91 7.87
C HIS A 264 3.97 4.02 7.67
N ILE A 265 3.82 2.77 8.05
CA ILE A 265 4.81 1.70 7.85
C ILE A 265 4.35 0.70 6.79
N ASP A 266 5.20 -0.26 6.45
CA ASP A 266 4.87 -1.40 5.61
C ASP A 266 5.02 -2.71 6.37
N ASN A 267 6.05 -3.50 6.07
CA ASN A 267 6.20 -4.84 6.60
C ASN A 267 6.76 -4.85 8.02
N ILE A 268 6.19 -5.75 8.82
CA ILE A 268 6.74 -6.25 10.08
C ILE A 268 6.81 -7.77 10.01
N ASN A 269 7.89 -8.34 10.53
CA ASN A 269 8.06 -9.78 10.56
C ASN A 269 7.47 -10.38 11.86
N PRO A 270 6.44 -11.25 11.76
CA PRO A 270 5.85 -11.85 12.95
C PRO A 270 6.83 -12.73 13.73
N THR A 271 7.86 -13.29 13.10
CA THR A 271 8.91 -14.07 13.77
C THR A 271 9.71 -13.20 14.75
N THR A 272 10.00 -11.96 14.36
CA THR A 272 10.73 -11.00 15.21
C THR A 272 9.95 -10.72 16.51
N ILE A 273 8.63 -10.51 16.40
CA ILE A 273 7.76 -10.31 17.56
C ILE A 273 7.72 -11.56 18.44
N PHE A 274 7.67 -12.75 17.83
CA PHE A 274 7.57 -14.01 18.56
C PHE A 274 8.84 -14.35 19.34
N HIS A 275 10.02 -14.11 18.77
CA HIS A 275 11.30 -14.41 19.41
C HIS A 275 11.82 -13.32 20.33
N HIS A 276 11.45 -12.06 20.08
CA HIS A 276 11.88 -10.90 20.83
C HIS A 276 10.68 -10.04 21.25
N PRO A 277 9.78 -10.58 22.12
CA PRO A 277 8.53 -9.91 22.44
C PRO A 277 8.72 -8.54 23.10
N ASP A 278 9.60 -8.43 24.09
CA ASP A 278 9.79 -7.19 24.87
C ASP A 278 10.36 -6.06 24.01
N ALA A 279 11.44 -6.32 23.27
CA ALA A 279 12.04 -5.34 22.37
C ALA A 279 11.09 -4.95 21.22
N SER A 280 10.31 -5.93 20.71
CA SER A 280 9.29 -5.67 19.69
C SER A 280 8.16 -4.80 20.22
N GLU A 281 7.69 -5.06 21.44
CA GLU A 281 6.64 -4.28 22.08
C GLU A 281 7.08 -2.83 22.33
N GLU A 282 8.31 -2.60 22.79
CA GLU A 282 8.88 -1.27 22.96
C GLU A 282 8.99 -0.52 21.62
N ALA A 283 9.51 -1.18 20.57
CA ALA A 283 9.59 -0.60 19.24
C ALA A 283 8.21 -0.25 18.68
N LEU A 284 7.21 -1.13 18.83
CA LEU A 284 5.82 -0.89 18.41
C LEU A 284 5.17 0.26 19.17
N LYS A 285 5.44 0.42 20.47
CA LYS A 285 4.98 1.59 21.27
C LYS A 285 5.53 2.89 20.70
N HIS A 286 6.83 2.93 20.34
CA HIS A 286 7.42 4.11 19.70
C HIS A 286 6.82 4.39 18.31
N ILE A 287 6.51 3.35 17.54
CA ILE A 287 5.82 3.52 16.26
C ILE A 287 4.43 4.13 16.50
N VAL A 288 3.63 3.57 17.41
CA VAL A 288 2.25 4.03 17.68
C VAL A 288 2.22 5.45 18.26
N GLU A 289 3.25 5.86 19.00
CA GLU A 289 3.38 7.22 19.51
C GLU A 289 3.69 8.26 18.41
N LEU A 290 4.50 7.87 17.41
CA LEU A 290 5.09 8.81 16.46
C LEU A 290 4.54 8.74 15.04
N HIS A 291 3.83 7.66 14.68
CA HIS A 291 3.15 7.51 13.40
C HIS A 291 1.79 8.24 13.36
N THR A 292 0.96 7.97 12.37
CA THR A 292 -0.41 8.47 12.27
C THR A 292 -1.42 7.33 12.26
N PRO A 293 -2.64 7.51 12.83
CA PRO A 293 -3.65 6.45 12.91
C PRO A 293 -4.10 5.93 11.54
N GLY A 294 -4.59 4.70 11.52
CA GLY A 294 -5.03 4.00 10.30
C GLY A 294 -3.92 3.22 9.62
N ASP A 295 -2.80 3.04 10.29
CA ASP A 295 -1.64 2.32 9.81
C ASP A 295 -1.80 0.80 9.91
N VAL A 296 -1.00 0.07 9.12
CA VAL A 296 -1.07 -1.38 9.01
C VAL A 296 0.31 -2.01 9.03
N ALA A 297 0.57 -2.79 10.04
CA ALA A 297 1.72 -3.69 10.10
C ALA A 297 1.46 -4.90 9.18
N ALA A 298 2.05 -4.92 7.99
CA ALA A 298 1.85 -6.00 7.04
C ALA A 298 2.68 -7.24 7.44
N LEU A 299 1.99 -8.29 7.89
CA LEU A 299 2.60 -9.55 8.32
C LEU A 299 2.62 -10.57 7.18
N GLY A 300 3.80 -11.04 6.83
CA GLY A 300 4.00 -12.14 5.89
C GLY A 300 3.81 -13.49 6.59
N VAL A 301 2.57 -13.88 6.86
CA VAL A 301 2.23 -15.22 7.40
C VAL A 301 2.33 -16.27 6.31
N GLU A 302 1.85 -15.93 5.13
CA GLU A 302 1.83 -16.66 3.85
C GLU A 302 1.01 -17.95 3.88
N SER A 303 1.04 -18.75 4.95
CA SER A 303 0.21 -19.93 5.16
C SER A 303 0.08 -20.26 6.65
N ALA A 304 -1.08 -20.78 7.05
CA ALA A 304 -1.33 -21.40 8.33
C ALA A 304 -1.26 -22.95 8.26
N ASP A 305 -0.81 -23.51 7.15
CA ASP A 305 -0.52 -24.93 6.98
C ASP A 305 0.96 -25.18 7.27
N GLU A 306 1.27 -25.89 8.34
CA GLU A 306 2.63 -26.13 8.82
C GLU A 306 3.52 -26.83 7.79
N GLU A 307 2.96 -27.72 6.96
CA GLU A 307 3.72 -28.38 5.91
C GLU A 307 4.12 -27.41 4.81
N VAL A 308 3.25 -26.46 4.46
CA VAL A 308 3.57 -25.37 3.55
C VAL A 308 4.62 -24.45 4.17
N VAL A 309 4.49 -24.10 5.45
CA VAL A 309 5.47 -23.30 6.20
C VAL A 309 6.85 -23.94 6.11
N ARG A 310 6.95 -25.21 6.45
CA ARG A 310 8.20 -25.98 6.46
C ARG A 310 8.84 -26.07 5.07
N LYS A 311 8.08 -26.48 4.05
CA LYS A 311 8.60 -26.69 2.68
C LYS A 311 9.08 -25.40 2.01
N ASN A 312 8.53 -24.28 2.39
CA ASN A 312 8.85 -22.99 1.76
C ASN A 312 9.77 -22.11 2.62
N ASN A 313 10.27 -22.65 3.75
CA ASN A 313 11.06 -21.86 4.69
C ASN A 313 10.37 -20.53 5.02
N LEU A 314 9.05 -20.60 5.36
CA LEU A 314 8.30 -19.40 5.71
C LEU A 314 8.73 -18.87 7.08
N LYS A 315 8.36 -17.62 7.34
CA LYS A 315 8.86 -16.86 8.49
C LYS A 315 8.36 -17.41 9.83
N VAL A 316 7.09 -17.85 9.90
CA VAL A 316 6.42 -18.12 11.18
C VAL A 316 5.40 -19.25 11.04
N TYR A 317 5.26 -20.03 12.09
CA TYR A 317 4.17 -20.98 12.28
C TYR A 317 2.90 -20.28 12.81
N PRO A 318 1.71 -20.90 12.69
CA PRO A 318 0.45 -20.27 13.05
C PRO A 318 0.39 -19.71 14.47
N GLU A 319 1.00 -20.38 15.44
CA GLU A 319 1.03 -19.95 16.85
C GLU A 319 1.80 -18.64 17.02
N GLY A 320 3.00 -18.56 16.43
CA GLY A 320 3.79 -17.33 16.45
C GLY A 320 3.13 -16.18 15.69
N ALA A 321 2.43 -16.49 14.59
CA ALA A 321 1.63 -15.49 13.87
C ALA A 321 0.48 -14.96 14.73
N LEU A 322 -0.23 -15.84 15.46
CA LEU A 322 -1.32 -15.46 16.36
C LEU A 322 -0.79 -14.63 17.53
N PHE A 323 0.35 -14.98 18.09
CA PHE A 323 1.03 -14.22 19.13
C PHE A 323 1.35 -12.79 18.63
N ALA A 324 1.97 -12.67 17.46
CA ALA A 324 2.29 -11.37 16.88
C ALA A 324 1.05 -10.49 16.62
N ILE A 325 -0.04 -11.10 16.13
CA ILE A 325 -1.34 -10.43 15.97
C ILE A 325 -1.83 -9.89 17.32
N SER A 326 -1.73 -10.69 18.38
CA SER A 326 -2.18 -10.31 19.74
C SER A 326 -1.37 -9.15 20.30
N VAL A 327 -0.04 -9.17 20.15
CA VAL A 327 0.84 -8.09 20.60
C VAL A 327 0.52 -6.78 19.90
N ILE A 328 0.39 -6.79 18.56
CA ILE A 328 0.04 -5.58 17.79
C ILE A 328 -1.33 -5.05 18.21
N ASN A 329 -2.32 -5.92 18.42
CA ASN A 329 -3.63 -5.50 18.91
C ASN A 329 -3.55 -4.86 20.30
N GLY A 330 -2.78 -5.44 21.23
CA GLY A 330 -2.60 -4.89 22.57
C GLY A 330 -2.11 -3.44 22.58
N ILE A 331 -1.26 -3.08 21.60
CA ILE A 331 -0.64 -1.76 21.52
C ILE A 331 -1.42 -0.80 20.63
N GLY A 332 -1.88 -1.28 19.46
CA GLY A 332 -2.34 -0.42 18.37
C GLY A 332 -3.86 -0.34 18.16
N ASN A 333 -4.68 -1.07 18.93
CA ASN A 333 -6.12 -1.15 18.71
C ASN A 333 -6.88 0.12 19.13
N ARG A 334 -6.27 1.02 19.92
CA ARG A 334 -6.87 2.29 20.32
C ARG A 334 -7.21 3.13 19.09
N ARG A 335 -8.41 3.68 19.08
CA ARG A 335 -8.89 4.53 17.99
C ARG A 335 -8.23 5.90 18.06
N GLY A 336 -7.69 6.33 16.91
CA GLY A 336 -7.11 7.65 16.74
C GLY A 336 -8.13 8.71 16.30
N GLU A 337 -7.65 9.92 16.17
CA GLU A 337 -8.44 11.11 15.83
C GLU A 337 -9.15 11.02 14.47
N ASN A 338 -8.56 10.29 13.50
CA ASN A 338 -9.14 10.09 12.16
C ASN A 338 -10.26 9.02 12.13
N GLY A 339 -10.63 8.44 13.28
CA GLY A 339 -11.65 7.41 13.39
C GLY A 339 -11.16 5.98 13.18
N MET A 340 -9.91 5.76 12.78
CA MET A 340 -9.31 4.44 12.62
C MET A 340 -8.47 4.06 13.86
N PRO A 341 -8.29 2.74 14.15
CA PRO A 341 -7.27 2.31 15.10
C PRO A 341 -5.88 2.82 14.71
N HIS A 342 -5.00 3.01 15.70
CA HIS A 342 -3.63 3.48 15.43
C HIS A 342 -2.88 2.53 14.50
N LEU A 343 -2.69 1.27 14.93
CA LEU A 343 -1.94 0.26 14.19
C LEU A 343 -2.64 -1.09 14.30
N LEU A 344 -2.96 -1.70 13.19
CA LEU A 344 -3.50 -3.06 13.16
C LEU A 344 -2.66 -3.97 12.25
N PRO A 345 -2.62 -5.28 12.53
CA PRO A 345 -1.99 -6.24 11.62
C PRO A 345 -2.75 -6.32 10.30
N GLY A 346 -2.00 -6.50 9.21
CA GLY A 346 -2.51 -6.93 7.92
C GLY A 346 -1.91 -8.29 7.58
N ILE A 347 -2.71 -9.26 7.20
CA ILE A 347 -2.25 -10.63 6.93
C ILE A 347 -2.10 -10.85 5.43
N ASN A 348 -0.95 -11.39 5.03
CA ASN A 348 -0.72 -11.86 3.67
C ASN A 348 -0.74 -13.38 3.63
N PHE A 349 -1.52 -13.95 2.68
CA PHE A 349 -1.51 -15.36 2.32
C PHE A 349 -1.12 -15.53 0.85
N VAL A 350 -0.25 -16.51 0.57
CA VAL A 350 0.17 -16.90 -0.78
C VAL A 350 -0.27 -18.34 -1.06
N TYR A 351 -0.98 -18.53 -2.15
CA TYR A 351 -1.53 -19.82 -2.58
C TYR A 351 -0.81 -20.31 -3.82
N GLY A 352 -0.64 -21.63 -3.93
CA GLY A 352 0.11 -22.29 -4.98
C GLY A 352 1.56 -22.64 -4.59
N LEU A 353 1.89 -22.53 -3.31
CA LEU A 353 3.21 -22.89 -2.77
C LEU A 353 3.41 -24.42 -2.71
N PRO A 354 4.66 -24.92 -2.80
CA PRO A 354 4.99 -26.31 -2.54
C PRO A 354 4.38 -26.83 -1.23
N GLY A 355 3.74 -27.98 -1.28
CA GLY A 355 3.04 -28.57 -0.14
C GLY A 355 1.57 -28.19 -0.02
N GLU A 356 1.07 -27.21 -0.80
CA GLU A 356 -0.34 -26.84 -0.76
C GLU A 356 -1.26 -27.99 -1.17
N THR A 357 -2.29 -28.19 -0.37
CA THR A 357 -3.37 -29.17 -0.58
C THR A 357 -4.73 -28.50 -0.37
N LYS A 358 -5.82 -29.27 -0.48
CA LYS A 358 -7.16 -28.77 -0.09
C LYS A 358 -7.21 -28.35 1.39
N ASN A 359 -6.47 -29.06 2.25
CA ASN A 359 -6.44 -28.78 3.68
C ASN A 359 -5.78 -27.43 4.01
N THR A 360 -4.86 -26.97 3.18
CA THR A 360 -4.23 -25.63 3.32
C THR A 360 -5.27 -24.51 3.31
N PHE A 361 -6.27 -24.62 2.43
CA PHE A 361 -7.36 -23.62 2.37
C PHE A 361 -8.18 -23.63 3.66
N SER A 362 -8.47 -24.80 4.20
CA SER A 362 -9.17 -24.94 5.48
C SER A 362 -8.33 -24.42 6.65
N ALA A 363 -7.04 -24.74 6.70
CA ALA A 363 -6.13 -24.26 7.74
C ALA A 363 -6.07 -22.71 7.76
N ASN A 364 -5.89 -22.07 6.61
CA ASN A 364 -5.89 -20.61 6.51
C ASN A 364 -7.24 -19.99 6.93
N PHE A 365 -8.35 -20.63 6.58
CA PHE A 365 -9.68 -20.16 6.97
C PHE A 365 -9.89 -20.25 8.48
N TRP A 366 -9.60 -21.40 9.08
CA TRP A 366 -9.79 -21.61 10.51
C TRP A 366 -8.84 -20.78 11.36
N PHE A 367 -7.61 -20.54 10.89
CA PHE A 367 -6.69 -19.60 11.51
C PHE A 367 -7.32 -18.20 11.63
N MET A 368 -7.89 -17.68 10.55
CA MET A 368 -8.53 -16.37 10.58
C MET A 368 -9.84 -16.35 11.37
N LYS A 369 -10.58 -17.45 11.38
CA LYS A 369 -11.76 -17.61 12.26
C LYS A 369 -11.36 -17.56 13.72
N LYS A 370 -10.29 -18.23 14.11
CA LYS A 370 -9.74 -18.18 15.47
C LYS A 370 -9.34 -16.75 15.87
N VAL A 371 -8.67 -16.02 14.98
CA VAL A 371 -8.34 -14.59 15.21
C VAL A 371 -9.61 -13.76 15.47
N LEU A 372 -10.66 -13.99 14.68
CA LEU A 372 -11.95 -13.31 14.85
C LEU A 372 -12.63 -13.70 16.15
N GLU A 373 -12.66 -14.98 16.51
CA GLU A 373 -13.28 -15.50 17.74
C GLU A 373 -12.59 -15.00 19.01
N MET A 374 -11.26 -14.82 18.96
CA MET A 374 -10.49 -14.21 20.05
C MET A 374 -10.74 -12.71 20.24
N GLY A 375 -11.59 -12.08 19.45
CA GLY A 375 -11.85 -10.66 19.56
C GLY A 375 -10.78 -9.76 18.93
N LEU A 376 -9.75 -10.34 18.31
CA LEU A 376 -8.65 -9.59 17.71
C LEU A 376 -9.10 -8.89 16.41
N MET A 377 -8.44 -7.77 16.11
CA MET A 377 -8.69 -6.98 14.91
C MET A 377 -7.56 -7.18 13.90
N VAL A 378 -7.94 -7.39 12.64
CA VAL A 378 -7.05 -7.41 11.48
C VAL A 378 -7.57 -6.42 10.45
N ARG A 379 -6.74 -5.48 10.05
CA ARG A 379 -7.16 -4.42 9.11
C ARG A 379 -7.37 -4.94 7.71
N ARG A 380 -6.62 -5.97 7.30
CA ARG A 380 -6.63 -6.46 5.93
C ARG A 380 -6.18 -7.91 5.86
N ILE A 381 -6.92 -8.71 5.08
CA ILE A 381 -6.49 -10.04 4.67
C ILE A 381 -6.23 -10.00 3.15
N ASN A 382 -4.98 -10.17 2.78
CA ASN A 382 -4.54 -10.15 1.40
C ASN A 382 -4.25 -11.57 0.93
N MET A 383 -5.06 -12.07 0.02
CA MET A 383 -4.94 -13.40 -0.57
C MET A 383 -4.44 -13.29 -2.00
N ARG A 384 -3.28 -13.84 -2.27
CA ARG A 384 -2.63 -13.83 -3.60
C ARG A 384 -2.29 -15.24 -4.04
N GLN A 385 -2.38 -15.50 -5.34
CA GLN A 385 -1.76 -16.67 -5.92
C GLN A 385 -0.27 -16.39 -6.16
N LEU A 386 0.54 -17.41 -6.01
CA LEU A 386 1.98 -17.37 -6.22
C LEU A 386 2.32 -16.79 -7.59
N MET A 387 3.22 -15.84 -7.61
CA MET A 387 3.87 -15.36 -8.81
C MET A 387 5.32 -15.87 -8.77
N VAL A 388 5.67 -16.74 -9.71
CA VAL A 388 7.00 -17.36 -9.75
C VAL A 388 7.96 -16.43 -10.49
N MET A 389 9.01 -16.00 -9.81
CA MET A 389 10.07 -15.16 -10.39
C MET A 389 11.29 -16.02 -10.75
N PRO A 390 11.95 -15.79 -11.91
CA PRO A 390 13.03 -16.64 -12.41
C PRO A 390 14.21 -16.80 -11.46
N SER A 391 14.49 -15.78 -10.64
CA SER A 391 15.62 -15.77 -9.70
C SER A 391 15.33 -16.36 -8.33
N THR A 392 14.11 -16.86 -8.09
CA THR A 392 13.73 -17.46 -6.81
C THR A 392 13.94 -18.97 -6.80
N ARG A 393 13.97 -19.58 -5.60
CA ARG A 393 14.06 -21.03 -5.45
C ARG A 393 12.87 -21.78 -6.07
N LEU A 394 11.77 -21.11 -6.33
CA LEU A 394 10.60 -21.70 -7.00
C LEU A 394 10.64 -21.65 -8.52
N ALA A 395 11.67 -21.08 -9.13
CA ALA A 395 11.78 -21.00 -10.58
C ALA A 395 11.61 -22.37 -11.28
N SER A 396 12.23 -23.42 -10.74
CA SER A 396 12.11 -24.81 -11.25
C SER A 396 10.78 -25.48 -10.89
N PHE A 397 10.09 -25.04 -9.83
CA PHE A 397 8.82 -25.60 -9.40
C PHE A 397 7.65 -25.11 -10.27
N GLY A 398 7.72 -23.87 -10.75
CA GLY A 398 6.70 -23.26 -11.60
C GLY A 398 5.37 -22.96 -10.87
N ASP A 399 4.34 -22.68 -11.67
CA ASP A 399 3.02 -22.22 -11.22
C ASP A 399 1.92 -23.30 -11.26
N HIS A 400 2.28 -24.57 -11.43
CA HIS A 400 1.32 -25.66 -11.67
C HIS A 400 0.29 -25.84 -10.55
N LEU A 401 0.68 -25.67 -9.27
CA LEU A 401 -0.25 -25.75 -8.14
C LEU A 401 -1.23 -24.57 -8.13
N ALA A 402 -0.76 -23.37 -8.41
CA ALA A 402 -1.62 -22.20 -8.49
C ALA A 402 -2.69 -22.38 -9.57
N ARG A 403 -2.33 -22.97 -10.71
CA ARG A 403 -3.29 -23.32 -11.80
C ARG A 403 -4.24 -24.44 -11.37
N LYS A 404 -3.70 -25.53 -10.82
CA LYS A 404 -4.49 -26.69 -10.37
C LYS A 404 -5.55 -26.32 -9.34
N HIS A 405 -5.18 -25.47 -8.37
CA HIS A 405 -6.05 -25.08 -7.26
C HIS A 405 -6.82 -23.76 -7.49
N ARG A 406 -6.81 -23.22 -8.71
CA ARG A 406 -7.48 -21.93 -9.01
C ARG A 406 -8.95 -21.90 -8.58
N HIS A 407 -9.71 -22.97 -8.81
CA HIS A 407 -11.12 -23.05 -8.43
C HIS A 407 -11.31 -23.07 -6.91
N LEU A 408 -10.40 -23.76 -6.15
CA LEU A 408 -10.39 -23.75 -4.69
C LEU A 408 -10.08 -22.35 -4.17
N PHE A 409 -9.08 -21.69 -4.76
CA PHE A 409 -8.71 -20.32 -4.40
C PHE A 409 -9.88 -19.33 -4.56
N ILE A 410 -10.60 -19.39 -5.69
CA ILE A 410 -11.72 -18.49 -5.94
C ILE A 410 -12.83 -18.73 -4.89
N ARG A 411 -13.22 -19.99 -4.65
CA ARG A 411 -14.24 -20.35 -3.64
C ARG A 411 -13.82 -19.92 -2.24
N HIS A 412 -12.58 -20.25 -1.86
CA HIS A 412 -12.01 -19.86 -0.57
C HIS A 412 -12.00 -18.34 -0.38
N LYS A 413 -11.62 -17.60 -1.40
CA LYS A 413 -11.61 -16.13 -1.36
C LYS A 413 -13.00 -15.54 -1.16
N MET A 414 -14.03 -16.14 -1.75
CA MET A 414 -15.43 -15.72 -1.53
C MET A 414 -15.86 -16.03 -0.10
N GLN A 415 -15.56 -17.22 0.41
CA GLN A 415 -15.86 -17.63 1.77
C GLN A 415 -15.14 -16.72 2.80
N MET A 416 -13.83 -16.53 2.66
CA MET A 416 -13.06 -15.65 3.54
C MET A 416 -13.64 -14.23 3.59
N ARG A 417 -14.11 -13.71 2.46
CA ARG A 417 -14.72 -12.37 2.39
C ARG A 417 -16.06 -12.28 3.12
N ALA A 418 -16.89 -13.32 3.00
CA ALA A 418 -18.19 -13.33 3.65
C ALA A 418 -18.08 -13.59 5.17
N ASP A 419 -17.29 -14.60 5.55
CA ASP A 419 -17.32 -15.16 6.90
C ASP A 419 -16.25 -14.56 7.83
N VAL A 420 -15.24 -13.85 7.26
CA VAL A 420 -14.14 -13.27 8.03
C VAL A 420 -13.95 -11.77 7.72
N ASP A 421 -13.74 -11.38 6.45
CA ASP A 421 -13.43 -9.98 6.10
C ASP A 421 -14.55 -9.02 6.54
N LYS A 422 -15.81 -9.37 6.27
CA LYS A 422 -16.95 -8.51 6.62
C LYS A 422 -17.13 -8.37 8.14
N PRO A 423 -17.24 -9.45 8.95
CA PRO A 423 -17.32 -9.30 10.41
C PRO A 423 -16.10 -8.60 11.02
N MET A 424 -14.91 -8.84 10.46
CA MET A 424 -13.69 -8.16 10.87
C MET A 424 -13.77 -6.65 10.62
N LEU A 425 -14.28 -6.26 9.45
CA LEU A 425 -14.43 -4.85 9.12
C LEU A 425 -15.47 -4.14 10.00
N GLU A 426 -16.57 -4.83 10.35
CA GLU A 426 -17.58 -4.35 11.30
C GLU A 426 -16.96 -4.09 12.69
N ARG A 427 -15.99 -4.90 13.11
CA ARG A 427 -15.24 -4.71 14.36
C ARG A 427 -14.24 -3.55 14.27
N VAL A 428 -13.49 -3.49 13.18
CA VAL A 428 -12.45 -2.44 12.97
C VAL A 428 -13.09 -1.06 12.84
N VAL A 429 -14.20 -0.96 12.13
CA VAL A 429 -14.94 0.31 11.91
C VAL A 429 -16.41 0.07 12.17
N PRO A 430 -16.87 0.08 13.43
CA PRO A 430 -18.29 -0.09 13.77
C PRO A 430 -19.18 0.94 13.08
N THR A 431 -20.45 0.60 12.90
CA THR A 431 -21.49 1.54 12.47
C THR A 431 -21.47 2.79 13.36
N TRP A 432 -21.69 3.95 12.78
CA TRP A 432 -21.60 5.28 13.39
C TRP A 432 -20.18 5.77 13.72
N THR A 433 -19.14 5.01 13.40
CA THR A 433 -17.78 5.57 13.42
C THR A 433 -17.69 6.71 12.41
N VAL A 434 -17.17 7.85 12.83
CA VAL A 434 -16.86 8.97 11.94
C VAL A 434 -15.42 8.82 11.44
N LEU A 435 -15.25 8.55 10.16
CA LEU A 435 -13.95 8.60 9.49
C LEU A 435 -13.69 10.04 9.03
N ARG A 436 -12.59 10.62 9.51
CA ARG A 436 -12.23 12.01 9.19
C ARG A 436 -11.27 12.09 8.01
N GLY A 437 -11.40 13.17 7.23
CA GLY A 437 -10.50 13.42 6.12
C GLY A 437 -10.61 12.41 4.97
N VAL A 438 -11.81 11.88 4.72
CA VAL A 438 -12.08 10.98 3.61
C VAL A 438 -12.09 11.77 2.31
N ARG A 439 -11.19 11.44 1.37
CA ARG A 439 -11.05 12.12 0.08
C ARG A 439 -11.89 11.43 -0.99
N THR A 440 -12.67 12.21 -1.75
CA THR A 440 -13.43 11.73 -2.90
C THR A 440 -12.52 11.49 -4.11
N GLU A 441 -12.60 10.32 -4.75
CA GLU A 441 -11.67 9.95 -5.84
C GLU A 441 -12.33 9.52 -7.14
N LEU A 442 -13.50 8.88 -7.08
CA LEU A 442 -14.15 8.32 -8.27
C LEU A 442 -15.66 8.46 -8.17
N ALA A 443 -16.30 8.91 -9.24
CA ALA A 443 -17.77 8.94 -9.38
C ALA A 443 -18.25 7.82 -10.31
N GLU A 444 -19.22 7.04 -9.86
CA GLU A 444 -19.90 6.03 -10.65
C GLU A 444 -21.43 6.25 -10.54
N GLY A 445 -22.01 6.87 -11.53
CA GLY A 445 -23.42 7.27 -11.50
C GLY A 445 -23.71 8.23 -10.36
N ARG A 446 -24.52 7.78 -9.38
CA ARG A 446 -24.86 8.55 -8.17
C ARG A 446 -24.07 8.12 -6.93
N MET A 447 -23.05 7.32 -7.09
CA MET A 447 -22.16 6.87 -6.02
C MET A 447 -20.82 7.59 -6.15
N THR A 448 -20.33 8.13 -5.04
CA THR A 448 -18.96 8.64 -4.95
C THR A 448 -18.12 7.69 -4.11
N TRP A 449 -17.06 7.16 -4.69
CA TRP A 449 -16.07 6.33 -4.02
C TRP A 449 -14.94 7.20 -3.46
N SER A 450 -14.63 6.98 -2.19
CA SER A 450 -13.76 7.83 -1.41
C SER A 450 -12.84 6.99 -0.53
N ARG A 451 -11.76 7.58 -0.01
CA ARG A 451 -10.84 6.90 0.92
C ARG A 451 -10.15 7.90 1.84
N GLN A 452 -9.80 7.48 3.05
CA GLN A 452 -8.76 8.18 3.82
C GLN A 452 -7.40 7.94 3.15
N ILE A 453 -6.53 8.93 3.17
CA ILE A 453 -5.16 8.74 2.67
C ILE A 453 -4.39 7.86 3.66
N GLY A 454 -3.75 6.82 3.15
CA GLY A 454 -3.01 5.85 3.97
C GLY A 454 -2.44 4.72 3.13
N SER A 455 -1.56 3.90 3.74
CA SER A 455 -0.89 2.78 3.07
C SER A 455 -1.87 1.71 2.56
N TYR A 456 -2.91 1.45 3.33
CA TYR A 456 -3.95 0.47 3.00
C TYR A 456 -5.34 1.09 3.24
N PRO A 457 -5.75 2.04 2.41
CA PRO A 457 -6.95 2.83 2.63
C PRO A 457 -8.22 1.97 2.57
N LEU A 458 -9.21 2.34 3.38
CA LEU A 458 -10.54 1.75 3.35
C LEU A 458 -11.38 2.44 2.28
N LEU A 459 -12.02 1.65 1.43
CA LEU A 459 -12.96 2.16 0.43
C LEU A 459 -14.28 2.54 1.09
N VAL A 460 -14.71 3.78 0.88
CA VAL A 460 -15.96 4.35 1.41
C VAL A 460 -16.86 4.72 0.24
N GLY A 461 -18.03 4.09 0.16
CA GLY A 461 -19.08 4.44 -0.80
C GLY A 461 -20.06 5.45 -0.22
N ILE A 462 -20.25 6.59 -0.89
CA ILE A 462 -21.18 7.64 -0.50
C ILE A 462 -22.29 7.67 -1.56
N PRO A 463 -23.58 7.44 -1.20
CA PRO A 463 -24.69 7.38 -2.15
C PRO A 463 -25.16 8.77 -2.62
N ALA A 464 -24.23 9.65 -2.91
CA ALA A 464 -24.42 11.00 -3.42
C ALA A 464 -23.39 11.32 -4.50
N ALA A 465 -23.75 12.17 -5.46
CA ALA A 465 -22.81 12.73 -6.42
C ALA A 465 -22.08 13.93 -5.78
N LEU A 466 -20.80 13.74 -5.46
CA LEU A 466 -19.97 14.75 -4.82
C LEU A 466 -18.85 15.20 -5.78
N PRO A 467 -18.35 16.44 -5.65
CA PRO A 467 -17.14 16.86 -6.34
C PRO A 467 -15.97 15.94 -5.99
N LEU A 468 -15.12 15.65 -6.97
CA LEU A 468 -13.92 14.85 -6.74
C LEU A 468 -12.77 15.70 -6.18
N GLY A 469 -11.91 15.06 -5.40
CA GLY A 469 -10.74 15.69 -4.82
C GLY A 469 -10.97 16.48 -3.54
N ILE A 470 -12.20 16.53 -3.03
CA ILE A 470 -12.50 17.16 -1.73
C ILE A 470 -12.30 16.17 -0.57
N SER A 471 -11.98 16.71 0.60
CA SER A 471 -11.92 15.95 1.86
C SER A 471 -13.13 16.27 2.74
N LEU A 472 -13.72 15.25 3.34
CA LEU A 472 -14.89 15.36 4.19
C LEU A 472 -14.89 14.30 5.29
N ASP A 473 -15.64 14.51 6.35
CA ASP A 473 -15.85 13.53 7.39
C ASP A 473 -17.09 12.69 7.06
N VAL A 474 -17.03 11.36 7.29
CA VAL A 474 -18.08 10.42 6.90
C VAL A 474 -18.47 9.54 8.08
N ALA A 475 -19.75 9.53 8.44
CA ALA A 475 -20.32 8.55 9.36
C ALA A 475 -20.56 7.23 8.63
N ILE A 476 -20.02 6.13 9.16
CA ILE A 476 -20.15 4.80 8.56
C ILE A 476 -21.49 4.18 8.96
N LEU A 477 -22.24 3.70 7.97
CA LEU A 477 -23.61 3.22 8.11
C LEU A 477 -23.80 1.76 7.70
N SER A 478 -22.92 1.23 6.86
CA SER A 478 -23.01 -0.14 6.35
C SER A 478 -21.66 -0.74 6.01
N HIS A 479 -21.60 -2.07 5.91
CA HIS A 479 -20.38 -2.82 5.66
C HIS A 479 -20.57 -3.79 4.50
N GLY A 480 -19.69 -3.69 3.52
CA GLY A 480 -19.42 -4.72 2.53
C GLY A 480 -18.25 -5.60 2.97
N PRO A 481 -17.84 -6.56 2.15
CA PRO A 481 -16.71 -7.44 2.50
C PRO A 481 -15.36 -6.70 2.62
N ARG A 482 -15.17 -5.59 1.91
CA ARG A 482 -13.91 -4.83 1.87
C ARG A 482 -14.10 -3.32 1.73
N SER A 483 -15.32 -2.85 1.87
CA SER A 483 -15.69 -1.44 1.77
C SER A 483 -16.77 -1.13 2.79
N VAL A 484 -16.94 0.12 3.08
CA VAL A 484 -18.02 0.62 3.94
C VAL A 484 -18.87 1.60 3.16
N GLY A 485 -20.13 1.73 3.57
CA GLY A 485 -21.01 2.77 3.09
C GLY A 485 -21.23 3.81 4.19
N GLY A 486 -21.33 5.08 3.81
CA GLY A 486 -21.52 6.14 4.78
C GLY A 486 -22.04 7.43 4.15
N LEU A 487 -22.31 8.41 5.01
CA LEU A 487 -22.77 9.74 4.63
C LEU A 487 -21.86 10.83 5.21
N PRO A 488 -21.66 11.94 4.47
CA PRO A 488 -20.98 13.11 5.00
C PRO A 488 -21.62 13.64 6.28
N VAL A 489 -20.81 14.05 7.24
CA VAL A 489 -21.28 14.73 8.44
C VAL A 489 -20.93 16.22 8.38
N PRO A 490 -21.79 17.09 8.93
CA PRO A 490 -23.05 16.78 9.63
C PRO A 490 -24.14 16.26 8.69
N LEU A 491 -25.04 15.41 9.26
CA LEU A 491 -26.16 14.81 8.53
C LEU A 491 -27.27 15.87 8.32
N ARG A 492 -27.31 16.47 7.15
CA ARG A 492 -28.25 17.54 6.81
C ARG A 492 -29.61 16.97 6.39
N ILE A 493 -30.37 16.45 7.36
CA ILE A 493 -31.61 15.71 7.14
C ILE A 493 -32.60 16.48 6.25
N ASN A 494 -32.70 17.79 6.42
CA ASN A 494 -33.59 18.64 5.62
C ASN A 494 -33.21 18.73 4.14
N ARG A 495 -31.96 18.40 3.77
CA ARG A 495 -31.41 18.51 2.40
C ARG A 495 -31.15 17.16 1.74
N MET A 496 -31.12 16.07 2.52
CA MET A 496 -30.78 14.73 2.00
C MET A 496 -31.80 14.23 0.98
N GLY A 497 -31.30 13.57 -0.05
CA GLY A 497 -32.13 12.87 -1.03
C GLY A 497 -32.70 11.54 -0.47
N LEU A 498 -33.64 10.96 -1.20
CA LEU A 498 -34.30 9.71 -0.79
C LEU A 498 -33.29 8.58 -0.50
N ARG A 499 -32.29 8.40 -1.37
CA ARG A 499 -31.27 7.34 -1.24
C ARG A 499 -30.34 7.56 -0.04
N GLU A 500 -29.99 8.81 0.23
CA GLU A 500 -29.16 9.16 1.39
C GLU A 500 -29.91 8.82 2.67
N LEU A 501 -31.19 9.24 2.78
CA LEU A 501 -32.04 8.89 3.93
C LEU A 501 -32.19 7.38 4.08
N GLN A 502 -32.41 6.64 3.00
CA GLN A 502 -32.55 5.18 3.02
C GLN A 502 -31.26 4.45 3.41
N SER A 503 -30.09 5.08 3.30
CA SER A 503 -28.83 4.50 3.73
C SER A 503 -28.61 4.56 5.24
N ILE A 504 -29.40 5.36 5.95
CA ILE A 504 -29.36 5.46 7.42
C ILE A 504 -30.01 4.20 8.02
N PRO A 505 -29.33 3.48 8.91
CA PRO A 505 -29.89 2.31 9.60
C PRO A 505 -31.23 2.65 10.27
N GLY A 506 -32.24 1.81 10.04
CA GLY A 506 -33.61 2.04 10.56
C GLY A 506 -34.48 2.94 9.69
N ILE A 507 -33.95 3.65 8.69
CA ILE A 507 -34.72 4.50 7.77
C ILE A 507 -34.96 3.77 6.45
N GLY A 508 -36.04 2.97 6.41
CA GLY A 508 -36.50 2.34 5.16
C GLY A 508 -37.26 3.32 4.27
N SER A 509 -37.75 2.82 3.11
CA SER A 509 -38.44 3.63 2.09
C SER A 509 -39.65 4.44 2.66
N LYS A 510 -40.43 3.85 3.55
CA LYS A 510 -41.61 4.52 4.16
C LYS A 510 -41.19 5.71 5.02
N ARG A 511 -40.22 5.51 5.94
CA ARG A 511 -39.72 6.58 6.81
C ARG A 511 -39.02 7.68 6.00
N ALA A 512 -38.22 7.32 5.03
CA ALA A 512 -37.55 8.29 4.15
C ALA A 512 -38.56 9.17 3.38
N ALA A 513 -39.62 8.58 2.82
CA ALA A 513 -40.71 9.32 2.16
C ALA A 513 -41.45 10.23 3.14
N THR A 514 -41.68 9.78 4.40
CA THR A 514 -42.30 10.59 5.44
C THR A 514 -41.44 11.79 5.81
N LEU A 515 -40.13 11.60 5.97
CA LEU A 515 -39.19 12.68 6.23
C LEU A 515 -39.22 13.72 5.11
N ILE A 516 -39.17 13.30 3.85
CA ILE A 516 -39.19 14.21 2.68
C ILE A 516 -40.48 15.05 2.68
N ARG A 517 -41.64 14.47 2.99
CA ARG A 517 -42.92 15.19 3.00
C ARG A 517 -43.07 16.17 4.15
N ARG A 518 -42.44 15.90 5.31
CA ARG A 518 -42.60 16.69 6.54
C ARG A 518 -41.51 17.76 6.74
N ARG A 519 -40.55 17.88 5.84
CA ARG A 519 -39.52 18.93 5.88
C ARG A 519 -40.11 20.34 5.77
N PRO A 520 -39.45 21.35 6.34
CA PRO A 520 -38.20 21.30 7.14
C PRO A 520 -38.50 20.95 8.61
N PHE A 521 -37.58 20.17 9.23
CA PHE A 521 -37.58 19.93 10.68
C PHE A 521 -36.79 21.04 11.39
N LYS A 522 -37.35 21.59 12.46
CA LYS A 522 -36.73 22.66 13.25
C LYS A 522 -36.09 22.14 14.55
N SER A 523 -36.46 20.95 14.98
CA SER A 523 -35.97 20.34 16.22
C SER A 523 -35.82 18.82 16.11
N GLY A 524 -34.97 18.25 16.97
CA GLY A 524 -34.85 16.80 17.12
C GLY A 524 -36.16 16.11 17.55
N ASN A 525 -37.01 16.80 18.28
CA ASN A 525 -38.33 16.27 18.69
C ASN A 525 -39.27 16.12 17.49
N GLU A 526 -39.31 17.10 16.59
CA GLU A 526 -40.11 17.00 15.36
C GLU A 526 -39.60 15.84 14.47
N LEU A 527 -38.28 15.70 14.35
CA LEU A 527 -37.67 14.62 13.60
C LEU A 527 -37.98 13.24 14.23
N SER A 528 -37.91 13.14 15.57
CA SER A 528 -38.23 11.92 16.31
C SER A 528 -39.69 11.51 16.08
N THR A 529 -40.62 12.47 16.15
CA THR A 529 -42.06 12.20 15.90
C THR A 529 -42.29 11.74 14.45
N ALA A 530 -41.53 12.25 13.49
CA ALA A 530 -41.66 11.87 12.09
C ALA A 530 -41.07 10.46 11.79
N LEU A 531 -40.09 10.00 12.59
CA LEU A 531 -39.45 8.69 12.45
C LEU A 531 -40.26 7.56 13.14
N ASP A 532 -41.17 7.87 14.03
CA ASP A 532 -41.97 6.92 14.84
C ASP A 532 -41.14 5.95 15.73
N ASP A 533 -39.82 6.18 15.84
CA ASP A 533 -38.88 5.34 16.59
C ASP A 533 -37.65 6.17 17.04
N ARG A 534 -37.57 6.44 18.34
CA ARG A 534 -36.48 7.23 18.93
C ARG A 534 -35.14 6.55 18.89
N SER A 535 -35.11 5.21 18.87
CA SER A 535 -33.84 4.45 18.84
C SER A 535 -33.02 4.70 17.58
N ILE A 536 -33.64 5.17 16.50
CA ILE A 536 -32.96 5.54 15.25
C ILE A 536 -32.16 6.84 15.41
N LEU A 537 -32.65 7.78 16.24
CA LEU A 537 -32.01 9.08 16.45
C LEU A 537 -30.81 9.02 17.41
N GLU A 538 -30.89 8.18 18.44
CA GLU A 538 -29.86 8.12 19.48
C GLU A 538 -28.43 8.00 18.96
N PRO A 539 -28.10 7.07 18.03
CA PRO A 539 -26.73 6.93 17.55
C PRO A 539 -26.25 8.10 16.69
N MET A 540 -27.17 8.91 16.13
CA MET A 540 -26.82 10.00 15.22
C MET A 540 -27.08 11.39 15.80
N ALA A 541 -27.53 11.50 17.06
CA ALA A 541 -27.95 12.76 17.67
C ALA A 541 -26.89 13.87 17.61
N GLY A 542 -25.62 13.52 17.83
CA GLY A 542 -24.47 14.45 17.72
C GLY A 542 -23.99 14.72 16.28
N LEU A 543 -24.59 14.09 15.28
CA LEU A 543 -24.17 14.19 13.87
C LEU A 543 -25.19 14.93 13.00
N ILE A 544 -26.38 15.23 13.53
CA ILE A 544 -27.48 15.84 12.77
C ILE A 544 -27.30 17.35 12.69
N ASP A 545 -27.58 17.90 11.52
CA ASP A 545 -27.77 19.31 11.25
C ASP A 545 -29.14 19.53 10.61
N LEU A 546 -29.95 20.34 11.24
CA LEU A 546 -31.31 20.70 10.78
C LEU A 546 -31.36 22.08 10.08
N THR A 547 -30.21 22.74 9.90
CA THR A 547 -30.14 24.04 9.21
C THR A 547 -30.33 23.94 7.69
#